data_2a7480eab0107b7f3f15feba6e183bc7
#
_entry.id   2a7480eab0107b7f3f15feba6e183bc7
#
_cell.length_a   1.000
_cell.length_b   1.000
_cell.length_c   1.000
_cell.angle_alpha   90.00
_cell.angle_beta   90.00
_cell.angle_gamma   90.00
#
_symmetry.space_group_name_H-M   'P 1'
#
loop_
_entity.id
_entity.type
_entity.pdbx_description
1 polymer ?
#
loop_
_entity_poly.entity_id
_entity_poly.type
_entity_poly.pdbx_seq_one_letter_code
_entity_poly.pdbx_strand_id
1 'polypeptide(L)'
;MQKKRKGCFAMKQVLITGASRGIGAAIARRFAKEGMSLTITGFHDREALQKLQEEIENNFSVGCRSYVCDMGDFASVEKMFARIPAPDILINNAGISYFGLLSDMSIADWHTVLNTNLNAAFYTSKLAIPHMVHEKWGKIINISSVWGNVGASMEVAYSVSKGGINALTKALAKELAPSNIQVNAIAPGMIDTAMNHVLSEEDISSIIEEIPADRMGTPEEVAHLVWQVVNSPFYMTGQIISLDGGWI
;
A
#
# COMPACT_ATOMS: atom_id res chain seq x y z
N MET A 1 11.56 -26.01 -17.40
CA MET A 1 10.17 -25.92 -16.88
C MET A 1 9.80 -24.54 -16.32
N GLN A 2 10.30 -23.42 -16.86
CA GLN A 2 10.02 -22.04 -16.34
C GLN A 2 9.06 -21.21 -17.22
N LYS A 3 8.60 -21.72 -18.37
CA LYS A 3 7.75 -20.94 -19.30
C LYS A 3 6.25 -20.91 -19.00
N LYS A 4 5.72 -21.70 -18.05
CA LYS A 4 4.27 -21.81 -17.79
C LYS A 4 3.72 -20.84 -16.71
N ARG A 5 4.57 -20.13 -15.95
CA ARG A 5 4.08 -19.18 -14.91
C ARG A 5 3.84 -17.76 -15.41
N LYS A 6 4.44 -17.32 -16.50
CA LYS A 6 4.21 -15.99 -17.08
C LYS A 6 2.79 -15.76 -17.63
N GLY A 7 2.03 -16.80 -17.95
CA GLY A 7 0.72 -16.67 -18.58
C GLY A 7 -0.47 -16.43 -17.64
N CYS A 8 -0.36 -16.69 -16.33
CA CYS A 8 -1.51 -16.63 -15.42
C CYS A 8 -1.80 -15.24 -14.90
N PHE A 9 -0.82 -14.32 -14.85
CA PHE A 9 -1.00 -12.95 -14.34
C PHE A 9 -1.00 -11.87 -15.43
N ALA A 10 -0.58 -12.16 -16.65
CA ALA A 10 -0.42 -11.18 -17.73
C ALA A 10 -1.70 -10.43 -18.15
N MET A 11 -2.87 -10.82 -17.66
CA MET A 11 -4.15 -10.14 -17.91
C MET A 11 -4.78 -9.55 -16.65
N LYS A 12 -4.13 -9.64 -15.49
CA LYS A 12 -4.69 -9.18 -14.23
C LYS A 12 -4.57 -7.67 -14.08
N GLN A 13 -5.62 -7.04 -13.54
CA GLN A 13 -5.69 -5.61 -13.28
C GLN A 13 -5.21 -5.31 -11.85
N VAL A 14 -4.26 -4.41 -11.71
CA VAL A 14 -3.71 -4.01 -10.41
C VAL A 14 -4.09 -2.57 -10.11
N LEU A 15 -4.69 -2.31 -8.96
CA LEU A 15 -4.90 -0.96 -8.44
C LEU A 15 -3.89 -0.70 -7.31
N ILE A 16 -3.11 0.38 -7.44
CA ILE A 16 -2.14 0.83 -6.44
C ILE A 16 -2.50 2.24 -5.99
N THR A 17 -2.82 2.41 -4.72
CA THR A 17 -3.14 3.74 -4.18
C THR A 17 -1.90 4.44 -3.65
N GLY A 18 -1.84 5.80 -3.78
CA GLY A 18 -0.70 6.58 -3.30
C GLY A 18 0.61 6.28 -4.04
N ALA A 19 0.56 6.15 -5.38
CA ALA A 19 1.69 5.69 -6.19
C ALA A 19 2.57 6.82 -6.77
N SER A 20 2.30 8.10 -6.47
CA SER A 20 3.07 9.20 -7.06
C SER A 20 4.56 9.19 -6.67
N ARG A 21 4.93 8.56 -5.55
CA ARG A 21 6.31 8.48 -5.04
C ARG A 21 6.52 7.32 -4.07
N GLY A 22 7.76 7.17 -3.59
CA GLY A 22 8.14 6.24 -2.52
C GLY A 22 7.72 4.80 -2.79
N ILE A 23 7.19 4.13 -1.78
CA ILE A 23 6.79 2.71 -1.81
C ILE A 23 5.79 2.43 -2.93
N GLY A 24 4.77 3.27 -3.09
CA GLY A 24 3.75 3.06 -4.12
C GLY A 24 4.30 3.10 -5.55
N ALA A 25 5.22 4.03 -5.83
CA ALA A 25 5.88 4.12 -7.12
C ALA A 25 6.81 2.92 -7.38
N ALA A 26 7.56 2.47 -6.37
CA ALA A 26 8.40 1.28 -6.48
C ALA A 26 7.57 0.01 -6.74
N ILE A 27 6.42 -0.13 -6.05
CA ILE A 27 5.47 -1.23 -6.31
C ILE A 27 4.96 -1.15 -7.75
N ALA A 28 4.57 0.03 -8.25
CA ALA A 28 4.07 0.18 -9.62
C ALA A 28 5.12 -0.25 -10.66
N ARG A 29 6.39 0.18 -10.51
CA ARG A 29 7.50 -0.25 -11.37
C ARG A 29 7.73 -1.75 -11.31
N ARG A 30 7.67 -2.33 -10.11
CA ARG A 30 7.85 -3.78 -9.92
C ARG A 30 6.78 -4.57 -10.66
N PHE A 31 5.52 -4.21 -10.51
CA PHE A 31 4.41 -4.91 -11.16
C PHE A 31 4.40 -4.70 -12.68
N ALA A 32 4.76 -3.51 -13.16
CA ALA A 32 4.95 -3.23 -14.58
C ALA A 32 6.02 -4.13 -15.21
N LYS A 33 7.18 -4.29 -14.54
CA LYS A 33 8.27 -5.20 -14.96
C LYS A 33 7.82 -6.65 -15.10
N GLU A 34 6.82 -7.05 -14.33
CA GLU A 34 6.24 -8.40 -14.39
C GLU A 34 5.10 -8.53 -15.42
N GLY A 35 4.83 -7.47 -16.21
CA GLY A 35 3.88 -7.47 -17.30
C GLY A 35 2.43 -7.26 -16.93
N MET A 36 2.14 -6.65 -15.77
CA MET A 36 0.78 -6.39 -15.30
C MET A 36 0.24 -5.05 -15.79
N SER A 37 -1.08 -4.98 -16.05
CA SER A 37 -1.78 -3.74 -16.33
C SER A 37 -2.10 -3.01 -15.04
N LEU A 38 -1.81 -1.69 -14.98
CA LEU A 38 -1.87 -0.92 -13.75
C LEU A 38 -2.91 0.20 -13.82
N THR A 39 -3.56 0.41 -12.69
CA THR A 39 -4.21 1.67 -12.34
C THR A 39 -3.48 2.22 -11.12
N ILE A 40 -2.96 3.44 -11.20
CA ILE A 40 -2.22 4.10 -10.14
C ILE A 40 -2.92 5.37 -9.70
N THR A 41 -2.93 5.67 -8.40
CA THR A 41 -3.53 6.90 -7.90
C THR A 41 -2.53 7.76 -7.13
N GLY A 42 -2.78 9.06 -7.14
CA GLY A 42 -2.13 10.06 -6.29
C GLY A 42 -3.10 11.22 -6.07
N PHE A 43 -2.82 12.10 -5.13
CA PHE A 43 -3.70 13.23 -4.85
C PHE A 43 -3.02 14.58 -5.07
N HIS A 44 -1.94 14.87 -4.33
CA HIS A 44 -1.31 16.20 -4.37
C HIS A 44 -0.35 16.39 -5.54
N ASP A 45 0.40 15.36 -5.92
CA ASP A 45 1.44 15.45 -6.94
C ASP A 45 0.99 14.77 -8.24
N ARG A 46 0.21 15.53 -9.02
CA ARG A 46 -0.31 15.10 -10.33
C ARG A 46 0.82 14.89 -11.34
N GLU A 47 1.82 15.76 -11.31
CA GLU A 47 2.93 15.71 -12.28
C GLU A 47 3.79 14.46 -12.07
N ALA A 48 4.17 14.14 -10.82
CA ALA A 48 4.90 12.92 -10.52
C ALA A 48 4.10 11.65 -10.87
N LEU A 49 2.78 11.68 -10.65
CA LEU A 49 1.92 10.56 -11.02
C LEU A 49 1.86 10.34 -12.54
N GLN A 50 1.77 11.42 -13.32
CA GLN A 50 1.76 11.36 -14.79
C GLN A 50 3.12 10.90 -15.32
N LYS A 51 4.22 11.44 -14.79
CA LYS A 51 5.59 10.99 -15.14
C LYS A 51 5.79 9.50 -14.89
N LEU A 52 5.28 8.99 -13.78
CA LEU A 52 5.34 7.56 -13.49
C LEU A 52 4.53 6.72 -14.49
N GLN A 53 3.34 7.19 -14.90
CA GLN A 53 2.56 6.52 -15.93
C GLN A 53 3.35 6.44 -17.24
N GLU A 54 3.87 7.57 -17.71
CA GLU A 54 4.66 7.66 -18.96
C GLU A 54 5.92 6.78 -18.90
N GLU A 55 6.61 6.80 -17.77
CA GLU A 55 7.77 5.91 -17.53
C GLU A 55 7.40 4.44 -17.66
N ILE A 56 6.28 4.04 -17.04
CA ILE A 56 5.82 2.64 -17.06
C ILE A 56 5.44 2.20 -18.47
N GLU A 57 4.66 3.01 -19.20
CA GLU A 57 4.22 2.69 -20.55
C GLU A 57 5.39 2.59 -21.52
N ASN A 58 6.38 3.51 -21.39
CA ASN A 58 7.54 3.53 -22.28
C ASN A 58 8.55 2.38 -21.99
N ASN A 59 8.78 2.03 -20.72
CA ASN A 59 9.84 1.11 -20.35
C ASN A 59 9.38 -0.35 -20.27
N PHE A 60 8.09 -0.61 -20.02
CA PHE A 60 7.61 -1.96 -19.74
C PHE A 60 6.56 -2.49 -20.74
N SER A 61 6.09 -1.66 -21.68
CA SER A 61 5.09 -2.04 -22.68
C SER A 61 3.80 -2.63 -22.06
N VAL A 62 3.37 -2.10 -20.94
CA VAL A 62 2.12 -2.47 -20.25
C VAL A 62 1.19 -1.27 -20.18
N GLY A 63 -0.11 -1.52 -20.13
CA GLY A 63 -1.09 -0.44 -19.93
C GLY A 63 -0.99 0.11 -18.50
N CYS A 64 -0.87 1.43 -18.38
CA CYS A 64 -0.90 2.13 -17.10
C CYS A 64 -1.88 3.30 -17.19
N ARG A 65 -2.78 3.42 -16.21
CA ARG A 65 -3.71 4.55 -16.10
C ARG A 65 -3.49 5.26 -14.78
N SER A 66 -3.38 6.57 -14.81
CA SER A 66 -3.26 7.38 -13.60
C SER A 66 -4.55 8.14 -13.29
N TYR A 67 -4.90 8.21 -12.01
CA TYR A 67 -6.05 8.96 -11.53
C TYR A 67 -5.66 9.83 -10.33
N VAL A 68 -5.98 11.11 -10.41
CA VAL A 68 -5.92 12.00 -9.26
C VAL A 68 -7.19 11.77 -8.43
N CYS A 69 -7.01 11.27 -7.20
CA CYS A 69 -8.13 10.87 -6.34
C CYS A 69 -7.78 11.15 -4.88
N ASP A 70 -8.66 11.88 -4.18
CA ASP A 70 -8.63 11.93 -2.73
C ASP A 70 -9.14 10.58 -2.20
N MET A 71 -8.22 9.78 -1.69
CA MET A 71 -8.56 8.46 -1.16
C MET A 71 -9.30 8.53 0.18
N GLY A 72 -9.22 9.68 0.89
CA GLY A 72 -9.96 9.93 2.13
C GLY A 72 -11.43 10.32 1.92
N ASP A 73 -11.84 10.60 0.67
CA ASP A 73 -13.21 10.94 0.31
C ASP A 73 -13.88 9.78 -0.46
N PHE A 74 -14.91 9.17 0.13
CA PHE A 74 -15.61 8.04 -0.49
C PHE A 74 -16.20 8.38 -1.86
N ALA A 75 -16.77 9.58 -2.03
CA ALA A 75 -17.39 9.97 -3.31
C ALA A 75 -16.33 10.08 -4.43
N SER A 76 -15.13 10.54 -4.13
CA SER A 76 -13.99 10.55 -5.06
C SER A 76 -13.56 9.14 -5.44
N VAL A 77 -13.45 8.24 -4.47
CA VAL A 77 -13.07 6.84 -4.68
C VAL A 77 -14.14 6.11 -5.51
N GLU A 78 -15.41 6.28 -5.20
CA GLU A 78 -16.53 5.68 -5.96
C GLU A 78 -16.54 6.15 -7.43
N LYS A 79 -16.36 7.46 -7.67
CA LYS A 79 -16.24 8.02 -9.04
C LYS A 79 -15.05 7.44 -9.80
N MET A 80 -13.94 7.20 -9.13
CA MET A 80 -12.77 6.56 -9.74
C MET A 80 -13.09 5.11 -10.10
N PHE A 81 -13.64 4.31 -9.17
CA PHE A 81 -14.00 2.92 -9.43
C PHE A 81 -14.98 2.74 -10.59
N ALA A 82 -15.90 3.68 -10.81
CA ALA A 82 -16.81 3.68 -11.96
C ALA A 82 -16.09 3.85 -13.32
N ARG A 83 -14.82 4.23 -13.34
CA ARG A 83 -14.04 4.57 -14.55
C ARG A 83 -12.83 3.66 -14.79
N ILE A 84 -12.45 2.86 -13.81
CA ILE A 84 -11.31 1.96 -13.91
C ILE A 84 -11.76 0.52 -14.18
N PRO A 85 -10.92 -0.32 -14.78
CA PRO A 85 -11.14 -1.75 -14.76
C PRO A 85 -11.21 -2.25 -13.31
N ALA A 86 -12.13 -3.17 -13.04
CA ALA A 86 -12.23 -3.78 -11.72
C ALA A 86 -10.91 -4.48 -11.35
N PRO A 87 -10.31 -4.18 -10.19
CA PRO A 87 -9.00 -4.72 -9.85
C PRO A 87 -9.10 -6.17 -9.38
N ASP A 88 -8.21 -7.01 -9.90
CA ASP A 88 -7.94 -8.35 -9.41
C ASP A 88 -6.98 -8.32 -8.21
N ILE A 89 -6.06 -7.35 -8.22
CA ILE A 89 -5.07 -7.12 -7.17
C ILE A 89 -5.22 -5.67 -6.70
N LEU A 90 -5.44 -5.50 -5.40
CA LEU A 90 -5.55 -4.20 -4.76
C LEU A 90 -4.37 -3.99 -3.80
N ILE A 91 -3.62 -2.91 -4.00
CA ILE A 91 -2.54 -2.48 -3.09
C ILE A 91 -2.97 -1.18 -2.42
N ASN A 92 -3.37 -1.26 -1.17
CA ASN A 92 -3.71 -0.12 -0.33
C ASN A 92 -2.43 0.45 0.27
N ASN A 93 -1.83 1.43 -0.41
CA ASN A 93 -0.58 2.07 0.01
C ASN A 93 -0.76 3.55 0.36
N ALA A 94 -1.83 4.21 -0.09
CA ALA A 94 -2.07 5.61 0.26
C ALA A 94 -2.02 5.83 1.78
N GLY A 95 -1.28 6.84 2.21
CA GLY A 95 -1.13 7.16 3.61
C GLY A 95 -0.32 8.43 3.83
N ILE A 96 -0.56 9.05 4.97
CA ILE A 96 0.14 10.23 5.49
C ILE A 96 0.55 9.97 6.93
N SER A 97 1.60 10.62 7.39
CA SER A 97 1.96 10.69 8.80
C SER A 97 1.51 12.02 9.42
N TYR A 98 1.42 12.04 10.74
CA TYR A 98 1.31 13.24 11.56
C TYR A 98 2.28 13.06 12.72
N PHE A 99 3.17 14.02 12.89
CA PHE A 99 4.16 14.02 13.95
C PHE A 99 3.86 15.14 14.94
N GLY A 100 3.59 14.79 16.17
CA GLY A 100 3.24 15.73 17.24
C GLY A 100 2.55 15.07 18.42
N LEU A 101 2.49 15.77 19.56
CA LEU A 101 1.76 15.29 20.75
C LEU A 101 0.27 15.19 20.45
N LEU A 102 -0.37 14.15 20.99
CA LEU A 102 -1.82 13.97 20.84
C LEU A 102 -2.62 15.14 21.43
N SER A 103 -2.14 15.76 22.52
CA SER A 103 -2.77 16.93 23.14
C SER A 103 -2.86 18.14 22.20
N ASP A 104 -1.92 18.25 21.26
CA ASP A 104 -1.81 19.39 20.36
C ASP A 104 -2.45 19.12 18.99
N MET A 105 -2.81 17.86 18.74
CA MET A 105 -3.43 17.44 17.50
C MET A 105 -4.86 17.96 17.38
N SER A 106 -5.19 18.63 16.27
CA SER A 106 -6.56 19.03 16.01
C SER A 106 -7.46 17.84 15.65
N ILE A 107 -8.76 17.95 15.92
CA ILE A 107 -9.75 16.95 15.50
C ILE A 107 -9.76 16.79 13.96
N ALA A 108 -9.51 17.88 13.23
CA ALA A 108 -9.44 17.84 11.76
C ALA A 108 -8.23 17.02 11.26
N ASP A 109 -7.06 17.19 11.88
CA ASP A 109 -5.86 16.40 11.53
C ASP A 109 -6.05 14.92 11.85
N TRP A 110 -6.65 14.61 13.01
CA TRP A 110 -7.03 13.25 13.38
C TRP A 110 -7.91 12.61 12.29
N HIS A 111 -8.98 13.29 11.88
CA HIS A 111 -9.86 12.79 10.82
C HIS A 111 -9.13 12.65 9.49
N THR A 112 -8.26 13.58 9.14
CA THR A 112 -7.47 13.53 7.90
C THR A 112 -6.58 12.29 7.87
N VAL A 113 -5.86 12.00 8.96
CA VAL A 113 -5.01 10.80 9.05
C VAL A 113 -5.85 9.53 8.96
N LEU A 114 -6.93 9.42 9.72
CA LEU A 114 -7.78 8.22 9.69
C LEU A 114 -8.47 8.03 8.35
N ASN A 115 -8.96 9.10 7.74
CA ASN A 115 -9.64 9.02 6.44
C ASN A 115 -8.66 8.56 5.35
N THR A 116 -7.46 9.13 5.32
CA THR A 116 -6.46 8.80 4.29
C THR A 116 -5.84 7.42 4.50
N ASN A 117 -5.55 7.02 5.75
CA ASN A 117 -4.79 5.79 6.01
C ASN A 117 -5.70 4.57 6.18
N LEU A 118 -6.83 4.70 6.88
CA LEU A 118 -7.69 3.58 7.26
C LEU A 118 -8.97 3.52 6.42
N ASN A 119 -9.74 4.63 6.37
CA ASN A 119 -11.00 4.64 5.64
C ASN A 119 -10.79 4.45 4.13
N ALA A 120 -9.70 4.98 3.56
CA ALA A 120 -9.34 4.73 2.16
C ALA A 120 -9.19 3.23 1.84
N ALA A 121 -8.51 2.47 2.70
CA ALA A 121 -8.36 1.02 2.51
C ALA A 121 -9.70 0.28 2.65
N PHE A 122 -10.58 0.74 3.55
CA PHE A 122 -11.95 0.24 3.63
C PHE A 122 -12.75 0.54 2.36
N TYR A 123 -12.72 1.78 1.84
CA TYR A 123 -13.47 2.19 0.65
C TYR A 123 -13.05 1.38 -0.58
N THR A 124 -11.75 1.29 -0.84
CA THR A 124 -11.22 0.54 -1.99
C THR A 124 -11.50 -0.95 -1.89
N SER A 125 -11.34 -1.54 -0.70
CA SER A 125 -11.65 -2.95 -0.47
C SER A 125 -13.15 -3.22 -0.70
N LYS A 126 -14.04 -2.39 -0.12
CA LYS A 126 -15.49 -2.50 -0.31
C LYS A 126 -15.90 -2.51 -1.79
N LEU A 127 -15.24 -1.68 -2.61
CA LEU A 127 -15.56 -1.55 -4.03
C LEU A 127 -14.90 -2.63 -4.90
N ALA A 128 -13.76 -3.18 -4.49
CA ALA A 128 -13.06 -4.24 -5.21
C ALA A 128 -13.61 -5.65 -4.93
N ILE A 129 -14.05 -5.91 -3.72
CA ILE A 129 -14.50 -7.24 -3.24
C ILE A 129 -15.60 -7.86 -4.12
N PRO A 130 -16.65 -7.15 -4.57
CA PRO A 130 -17.71 -7.77 -5.38
C PRO A 130 -17.19 -8.43 -6.65
N HIS A 131 -16.26 -7.79 -7.37
CA HIS A 131 -15.59 -8.37 -8.53
C HIS A 131 -14.76 -9.59 -8.15
N MET A 132 -13.93 -9.49 -7.13
CA MET A 132 -13.07 -10.60 -6.67
C MET A 132 -13.89 -11.82 -6.22
N VAL A 133 -15.04 -11.61 -5.57
CA VAL A 133 -15.95 -12.69 -5.16
C VAL A 133 -16.59 -13.36 -6.39
N HIS A 134 -17.02 -12.58 -7.38
CA HIS A 134 -17.56 -13.10 -8.63
C HIS A 134 -16.52 -13.97 -9.37
N GLU A 135 -15.28 -13.50 -9.47
CA GLU A 135 -14.17 -14.20 -10.11
C GLU A 135 -13.62 -15.37 -9.29
N LYS A 136 -14.02 -15.51 -8.01
CA LYS A 136 -13.47 -16.46 -7.03
C LYS A 136 -11.94 -16.39 -6.95
N TRP A 137 -11.43 -15.19 -7.08
CA TRP A 137 -10.00 -14.89 -7.06
C TRP A 137 -9.78 -13.41 -6.75
N GLY A 138 -8.82 -13.14 -5.86
CA GLY A 138 -8.41 -11.77 -5.54
C GLY A 138 -7.23 -11.73 -4.59
N LYS A 139 -6.50 -10.62 -4.63
CA LYS A 139 -5.38 -10.32 -3.72
C LYS A 139 -5.52 -8.90 -3.21
N ILE A 140 -5.55 -8.74 -1.89
CA ILE A 140 -5.54 -7.43 -1.24
C ILE A 140 -4.27 -7.37 -0.38
N ILE A 141 -3.42 -6.39 -0.63
CA ILE A 141 -2.23 -6.11 0.16
C ILE A 141 -2.36 -4.73 0.76
N ASN A 142 -2.31 -4.65 2.06
CA ASN A 142 -2.34 -3.40 2.80
C ASN A 142 -0.92 -3.01 3.24
N ILE A 143 -0.51 -1.77 3.00
CA ILE A 143 0.75 -1.24 3.52
C ILE A 143 0.47 -0.65 4.90
N SER A 144 0.86 -1.40 5.92
CA SER A 144 0.78 -1.03 7.33
C SER A 144 2.07 -0.28 7.76
N SER A 145 2.51 -0.50 8.97
CA SER A 145 3.76 -0.02 9.57
C SER A 145 4.07 -0.87 10.81
N VAL A 146 5.32 -0.93 11.21
CA VAL A 146 5.71 -1.42 12.54
C VAL A 146 4.97 -0.68 13.65
N TRP A 147 4.69 0.61 13.48
CA TRP A 147 3.88 1.39 14.43
C TRP A 147 2.42 0.92 14.54
N GLY A 148 1.91 0.17 13.59
CA GLY A 148 0.64 -0.53 13.72
C GLY A 148 0.71 -1.77 14.62
N ASN A 149 1.90 -2.28 14.91
CA ASN A 149 2.15 -3.42 15.80
C ASN A 149 2.38 -2.98 17.26
N VAL A 150 3.21 -1.94 17.46
CA VAL A 150 3.70 -1.55 18.80
C VAL A 150 3.31 -0.12 19.21
N GLY A 151 2.89 0.72 18.27
CA GLY A 151 2.65 2.15 18.51
C GLY A 151 3.93 2.97 18.56
N ALA A 152 3.80 4.29 18.40
CA ALA A 152 4.91 5.24 18.51
C ALA A 152 4.47 6.49 19.26
N SER A 153 5.36 7.01 20.10
CA SER A 153 5.22 8.35 20.68
C SER A 153 5.24 9.39 19.56
N MET A 154 4.52 10.49 19.72
CA MET A 154 4.38 11.57 18.73
C MET A 154 3.67 11.19 17.43
N GLU A 155 3.32 9.91 17.22
CA GLU A 155 2.62 9.41 16.04
C GLU A 155 1.35 8.61 16.41
N VAL A 156 0.60 9.05 17.41
CA VAL A 156 -0.55 8.29 17.94
C VAL A 156 -1.62 8.05 16.87
N ALA A 157 -2.02 9.08 16.11
CA ALA A 157 -3.04 8.92 15.06
C ALA A 157 -2.57 7.99 13.93
N TYR A 158 -1.30 8.09 13.54
CA TYR A 158 -0.69 7.19 12.56
C TYR A 158 -0.69 5.75 13.05
N SER A 159 -0.22 5.51 14.28
CA SER A 159 -0.20 4.20 14.93
C SER A 159 -1.60 3.58 15.02
N VAL A 160 -2.60 4.36 15.43
CA VAL A 160 -4.01 3.92 15.47
C VAL A 160 -4.50 3.54 14.07
N SER A 161 -4.22 4.37 13.06
CA SER A 161 -4.62 4.09 11.69
C SER A 161 -4.00 2.78 11.17
N LYS A 162 -2.71 2.54 11.43
CA LYS A 162 -1.98 1.35 10.99
C LYS A 162 -2.35 0.10 11.82
N GLY A 163 -2.64 0.25 13.10
CA GLY A 163 -3.25 -0.79 13.92
C GLY A 163 -4.65 -1.20 13.41
N GLY A 164 -5.43 -0.20 12.97
CA GLY A 164 -6.72 -0.42 12.29
C GLY A 164 -6.56 -1.20 10.98
N ILE A 165 -5.53 -0.89 10.19
CA ILE A 165 -5.18 -1.65 8.95
C ILE A 165 -4.84 -3.12 9.28
N ASN A 166 -4.11 -3.38 10.37
CA ASN A 166 -3.78 -4.74 10.80
C ASN A 166 -5.05 -5.52 11.18
N ALA A 167 -5.96 -4.89 11.91
CA ALA A 167 -7.26 -5.48 12.28
C ALA A 167 -8.14 -5.71 11.04
N LEU A 168 -8.25 -4.73 10.13
CA LEU A 168 -8.98 -4.84 8.86
C LEU A 168 -8.45 -6.01 8.02
N THR A 169 -7.14 -6.14 7.91
CA THR A 169 -6.48 -7.24 7.17
C THR A 169 -6.89 -8.61 7.72
N LYS A 170 -6.83 -8.79 9.03
CA LYS A 170 -7.17 -10.06 9.70
C LYS A 170 -8.66 -10.39 9.58
N ALA A 171 -9.53 -9.39 9.68
CA ALA A 171 -10.97 -9.57 9.58
C ALA A 171 -11.38 -9.94 8.14
N LEU A 172 -10.95 -9.16 7.15
CA LEU A 172 -11.24 -9.44 5.74
C LEU A 172 -10.66 -10.78 5.27
N ALA A 173 -9.48 -11.17 5.76
CA ALA A 173 -8.90 -12.47 5.44
C ALA A 173 -9.82 -13.63 5.84
N LYS A 174 -10.43 -13.57 7.02
CA LYS A 174 -11.37 -14.59 7.50
C LYS A 174 -12.67 -14.60 6.71
N GLU A 175 -13.18 -13.40 6.37
CA GLU A 175 -14.44 -13.25 5.64
C GLU A 175 -14.31 -13.72 4.18
N LEU A 176 -13.15 -13.45 3.54
CA LEU A 176 -12.96 -13.63 2.12
C LEU A 176 -12.25 -14.94 1.73
N ALA A 177 -11.65 -15.64 2.69
CA ALA A 177 -10.98 -16.93 2.44
C ALA A 177 -11.89 -17.97 1.74
N PRO A 178 -13.19 -18.11 2.10
CA PRO A 178 -14.09 -19.04 1.40
C PRO A 178 -14.29 -18.70 -0.09
N SER A 179 -14.06 -17.43 -0.48
CA SER A 179 -14.13 -16.95 -1.87
C SER A 179 -12.79 -17.00 -2.59
N ASN A 180 -11.78 -17.66 -2.01
CA ASN A 180 -10.42 -17.75 -2.57
C ASN A 180 -9.75 -16.36 -2.79
N ILE A 181 -9.99 -15.43 -1.88
CA ILE A 181 -9.39 -14.10 -1.86
C ILE A 181 -8.43 -14.04 -0.68
N GLN A 182 -7.20 -13.60 -0.95
CA GLN A 182 -6.17 -13.43 0.09
C GLN A 182 -6.06 -11.95 0.48
N VAL A 183 -5.98 -11.72 1.80
CA VAL A 183 -5.78 -10.39 2.37
C VAL A 183 -4.60 -10.46 3.32
N ASN A 184 -3.52 -9.74 3.02
CA ASN A 184 -2.33 -9.67 3.86
C ASN A 184 -1.86 -8.22 3.99
N ALA A 185 -1.04 -7.94 4.99
CA ALA A 185 -0.39 -6.65 5.15
C ALA A 185 1.13 -6.81 5.22
N ILE A 186 1.82 -5.76 4.76
CA ILE A 186 3.24 -5.56 5.00
C ILE A 186 3.36 -4.41 5.99
N ALA A 187 4.14 -4.59 7.02
CA ALA A 187 4.44 -3.61 8.05
C ALA A 187 5.92 -3.19 7.92
N PRO A 188 6.21 -2.17 7.08
CA PRO A 188 7.58 -1.67 6.98
C PRO A 188 8.00 -0.97 8.26
N GLY A 189 9.31 -1.06 8.57
CA GLY A 189 10.00 -0.16 9.48
C GLY A 189 10.32 1.17 8.82
N MET A 190 11.48 1.74 9.12
CA MET A 190 11.92 2.99 8.52
C MET A 190 12.40 2.76 7.09
N ILE A 191 11.70 3.35 6.13
CA ILE A 191 12.00 3.25 4.69
C ILE A 191 12.43 4.61 4.17
N ASP A 192 13.49 4.66 3.36
CA ASP A 192 14.00 5.88 2.73
C ASP A 192 12.98 6.45 1.73
N THR A 193 12.18 7.39 2.23
CA THR A 193 11.12 8.07 1.46
C THR A 193 10.96 9.51 1.91
N ALA A 194 10.32 10.32 1.07
CA ALA A 194 10.01 11.71 1.39
C ALA A 194 9.10 11.88 2.63
N MET A 195 8.46 10.82 3.13
CA MET A 195 7.66 10.87 4.36
C MET A 195 8.53 11.21 5.59
N ASN A 196 9.81 10.82 5.56
CA ASN A 196 10.75 11.03 6.65
C ASN A 196 11.46 12.39 6.60
N HIS A 197 11.20 13.25 5.61
CA HIS A 197 11.81 14.58 5.49
C HIS A 197 11.42 15.57 6.61
N VAL A 198 10.48 15.18 7.47
CA VAL A 198 10.13 15.95 8.68
C VAL A 198 11.13 15.75 9.82
N LEU A 199 11.94 14.68 9.74
CA LEU A 199 12.98 14.35 10.73
C LEU A 199 14.29 15.05 10.37
N SER A 200 15.04 15.45 11.40
CA SER A 200 16.41 15.95 11.21
C SER A 200 17.37 14.81 10.87
N GLU A 201 18.55 15.16 10.34
CA GLU A 201 19.62 14.17 10.08
C GLU A 201 20.06 13.45 11.38
N GLU A 202 20.04 14.17 12.52
CA GLU A 202 20.36 13.61 13.82
C GLU A 202 19.31 12.59 14.28
N ASP A 203 18.02 12.91 14.10
CA ASP A 203 16.92 11.97 14.41
C ASP A 203 17.01 10.71 13.54
N ILE A 204 17.28 10.89 12.25
CA ILE A 204 17.44 9.78 11.30
C ILE A 204 18.61 8.89 11.72
N SER A 205 19.78 9.48 12.06
CA SER A 205 20.95 8.75 12.54
C SER A 205 20.63 7.96 13.82
N SER A 206 19.97 8.59 14.78
CA SER A 206 19.60 7.94 16.04
C SER A 206 18.66 6.75 15.83
N ILE A 207 17.71 6.87 14.91
CA ILE A 207 16.80 5.75 14.56
C ILE A 207 17.58 4.63 13.87
N ILE A 208 18.51 4.96 12.97
CA ILE A 208 19.33 3.95 12.26
C ILE A 208 20.17 3.15 13.27
N GLU A 209 20.73 3.78 14.31
CA GLU A 209 21.48 3.09 15.36
C GLU A 209 20.62 2.06 16.15
N GLU A 210 19.31 2.27 16.22
CA GLU A 210 18.37 1.31 16.84
C GLU A 210 18.04 0.12 15.92
N ILE A 211 18.26 0.25 14.61
CA ILE A 211 17.94 -0.80 13.63
C ILE A 211 19.10 -1.79 13.53
N PRO A 212 18.94 -3.08 13.88
CA PRO A 212 20.04 -4.07 13.80
C PRO A 212 20.67 -4.22 12.42
N ALA A 213 19.94 -3.92 11.33
CA ALA A 213 20.48 -3.91 9.99
C ALA A 213 21.33 -2.67 9.66
N ASP A 214 21.47 -1.71 10.60
CA ASP A 214 22.31 -0.50 10.51
C ASP A 214 22.00 0.38 9.27
N ARG A 215 20.75 0.41 8.83
CA ARG A 215 20.28 1.24 7.71
C ARG A 215 18.76 1.32 7.64
N MET A 216 18.27 2.30 6.92
CA MET A 216 16.88 2.29 6.43
C MET A 216 16.66 1.19 5.38
N GLY A 217 15.44 0.70 5.28
CA GLY A 217 14.99 -0.08 4.13
C GLY A 217 14.76 0.81 2.90
N THR A 218 14.65 0.19 1.71
CA THR A 218 14.36 0.90 0.48
C THR A 218 12.93 0.63 -0.01
N PRO A 219 12.32 1.57 -0.77
CA PRO A 219 11.03 1.32 -1.43
C PRO A 219 11.03 0.05 -2.30
N GLU A 220 12.16 -0.27 -2.92
CA GLU A 220 12.34 -1.44 -3.78
C GLU A 220 12.28 -2.75 -2.98
N GLU A 221 12.82 -2.78 -1.76
CA GLU A 221 12.73 -3.93 -0.87
C GLU A 221 11.27 -4.19 -0.46
N VAL A 222 10.52 -3.14 -0.13
CA VAL A 222 9.07 -3.25 0.14
C VAL A 222 8.34 -3.76 -1.11
N ALA A 223 8.60 -3.18 -2.28
CA ALA A 223 7.98 -3.60 -3.54
C ALA A 223 8.29 -5.06 -3.88
N HIS A 224 9.51 -5.52 -3.61
CA HIS A 224 9.91 -6.92 -3.78
C HIS A 224 9.10 -7.85 -2.86
N LEU A 225 8.95 -7.50 -1.59
CA LEU A 225 8.17 -8.28 -0.63
C LEU A 225 6.68 -8.29 -1.01
N VAL A 226 6.10 -7.14 -1.42
CA VAL A 226 4.72 -7.08 -1.93
C VAL A 226 4.52 -8.08 -3.07
N TRP A 227 5.45 -8.11 -4.02
CA TRP A 227 5.40 -9.05 -5.14
C TRP A 227 5.47 -10.51 -4.68
N GLN A 228 6.34 -10.85 -3.72
CA GLN A 228 6.43 -12.19 -3.15
C GLN A 228 5.12 -12.59 -2.46
N VAL A 229 4.50 -11.69 -1.68
CA VAL A 229 3.25 -11.95 -0.98
C VAL A 229 2.09 -12.15 -1.96
N VAL A 230 2.02 -11.36 -3.03
CA VAL A 230 1.02 -11.56 -4.10
C VAL A 230 1.17 -12.93 -4.76
N ASN A 231 2.39 -13.44 -4.89
CA ASN A 231 2.68 -14.77 -5.46
C ASN A 231 2.71 -15.91 -4.45
N SER A 232 2.39 -15.63 -3.18
CA SER A 232 2.37 -16.65 -2.13
C SER A 232 1.26 -17.70 -2.36
N PRO A 233 1.40 -18.90 -1.76
CA PRO A 233 0.34 -19.91 -1.79
C PRO A 233 -0.98 -19.37 -1.27
N PHE A 234 -2.10 -19.84 -1.82
CA PHE A 234 -3.45 -19.37 -1.43
C PHE A 234 -3.80 -19.62 0.04
N TYR A 235 -3.09 -20.51 0.71
CA TYR A 235 -3.27 -20.76 2.14
C TYR A 235 -2.70 -19.65 3.04
N MET A 236 -1.89 -18.74 2.48
CA MET A 236 -1.32 -17.60 3.20
C MET A 236 -2.27 -16.41 3.14
N THR A 237 -3.07 -16.20 4.19
CA THR A 237 -3.96 -15.04 4.33
C THR A 237 -4.02 -14.57 5.78
N GLY A 238 -4.36 -13.30 6.03
CA GLY A 238 -4.47 -12.69 7.35
C GLY A 238 -3.11 -12.37 8.02
N GLN A 239 -2.02 -12.43 7.27
CA GLN A 239 -0.68 -12.18 7.79
C GLN A 239 -0.33 -10.69 7.81
N ILE A 240 0.38 -10.28 8.86
CA ILE A 240 1.04 -8.98 8.98
C ILE A 240 2.54 -9.27 8.97
N ILE A 241 3.21 -8.91 7.89
CA ILE A 241 4.62 -9.28 7.66
C ILE A 241 5.49 -8.04 7.86
N SER A 242 6.32 -8.04 8.89
CA SER A 242 7.29 -6.97 9.13
C SER A 242 8.44 -7.01 8.12
N LEU A 243 8.93 -5.82 7.75
CA LEU A 243 10.13 -5.59 6.96
C LEU A 243 10.86 -4.39 7.56
N ASP A 244 11.68 -4.61 8.56
CA ASP A 244 12.13 -3.56 9.47
C ASP A 244 13.62 -3.66 9.87
N GLY A 245 14.38 -4.56 9.27
CA GLY A 245 15.80 -4.74 9.60
C GLY A 245 16.05 -5.33 10.99
N GLY A 246 15.01 -5.92 11.61
CA GLY A 246 15.07 -6.47 12.96
C GLY A 246 14.81 -5.44 14.07
N TRP A 247 14.23 -4.29 13.73
CA TRP A 247 14.02 -3.17 14.67
C TRP A 247 12.98 -3.48 15.75
N ILE A 248 11.86 -4.18 15.41
CA ILE A 248 10.72 -4.40 16.31
C ILE A 248 10.24 -5.85 16.25
#